data_46a6f1444979241dfe5fc396808a003d
#
_entry.id   46a6f1444979241dfe5fc396808a003d
#
_cell.length_a   1.000
_cell.length_b   1.000
_cell.length_c   1.000
_cell.angle_alpha   90.00
_cell.angle_beta   90.00
_cell.angle_gamma   90.00
#
_symmetry.space_group_name_H-M   'P 1'
#
loop_
_entity.id
_entity.type
_entity.pdbx_description
1 polymer ?
#
loop_
_entity_poly.entity_id
_entity_poly.type
_entity_poly.pdbx_seq_one_letter_code
_entity_poly.pdbx_strand_id
1 'polypeptide(L)'
;MKRFAFASSVMLLLTLVAATVFAQGKAAQAPATKAAPTAAAPAMPAKFVKTLKGTADIQFIQMPSKKVGGDIVTVLKIKNLSPLAVSLLKVDEYWYDKSRQVVTGDSQPYRKPFMPGEIIELTMKSPYKPDLTMSQYQFSHAGGHVNLKRVKKFD
;
A
#
# COMPACT_ATOMS: atom_id res chain seq x y z
N MET A 1 -48.58 3.59 20.15
CA MET A 1 -48.38 2.76 21.37
C MET A 1 -48.48 1.32 20.96
N LYS A 2 -47.34 0.60 20.81
CA LYS A 2 -47.32 -0.86 20.79
C LYS A 2 -45.95 -1.27 21.33
N ARG A 3 -45.93 -1.73 22.57
CA ARG A 3 -44.75 -2.29 23.27
C ARG A 3 -44.62 -3.74 22.87
N PHE A 4 -43.46 -4.19 22.40
CA PHE A 4 -43.12 -5.58 22.29
C PHE A 4 -42.02 -5.89 23.31
N ALA A 5 -42.38 -6.61 24.33
CA ALA A 5 -41.50 -7.26 25.26
C ALA A 5 -41.05 -8.58 24.64
N PHE A 6 -39.74 -8.86 24.60
CA PHE A 6 -39.23 -10.18 24.32
C PHE A 6 -38.47 -10.71 25.51
N ALA A 7 -38.97 -11.85 25.96
CA ALA A 7 -38.56 -12.58 27.13
C ALA A 7 -37.19 -13.27 26.93
N SER A 8 -36.47 -13.30 28.05
CA SER A 8 -35.29 -14.13 28.29
C SER A 8 -35.54 -15.61 28.10
N SER A 9 -34.59 -16.31 27.48
CA SER A 9 -34.41 -17.76 27.71
C SER A 9 -32.92 -18.02 27.92
N VAL A 10 -32.58 -18.22 29.18
CA VAL A 10 -31.32 -18.78 29.64
C VAL A 10 -31.41 -20.29 29.47
N MET A 11 -30.56 -20.88 28.65
CA MET A 11 -30.40 -22.35 28.59
C MET A 11 -28.97 -22.69 28.98
N LEU A 12 -28.88 -23.17 30.21
CA LEU A 12 -27.69 -23.73 30.85
C LEU A 12 -27.50 -25.17 30.32
N LEU A 13 -26.40 -25.42 29.60
CA LEU A 13 -26.02 -26.80 29.22
C LEU A 13 -24.64 -27.12 29.80
N LEU A 14 -24.72 -27.97 30.81
CA LEU A 14 -23.63 -28.65 31.50
C LEU A 14 -23.17 -29.82 30.62
N THR A 15 -21.92 -29.89 30.17
CA THR A 15 -21.33 -31.10 29.57
C THR A 15 -19.93 -31.37 30.07
N LEU A 16 -19.84 -32.34 30.86
CA LEU A 16 -18.98 -33.51 31.05
C LEU A 16 -17.55 -33.45 30.47
N VAL A 17 -16.58 -33.41 31.39
CA VAL A 17 -15.15 -33.60 31.15
C VAL A 17 -14.89 -35.10 30.91
N ALA A 18 -14.41 -35.46 29.74
CA ALA A 18 -13.79 -36.74 29.44
C ALA A 18 -12.27 -36.59 29.35
N ALA A 19 -11.57 -37.11 30.34
CA ALA A 19 -10.13 -37.23 30.36
C ALA A 19 -9.68 -38.35 29.41
N THR A 20 -8.99 -38.03 28.31
CA THR A 20 -8.29 -39.00 27.48
C THR A 20 -6.80 -38.99 27.83
N VAL A 21 -6.38 -40.10 28.42
CA VAL A 21 -4.98 -40.46 28.66
C VAL A 21 -4.31 -40.73 27.30
N PHE A 22 -3.39 -39.89 26.87
CA PHE A 22 -2.53 -40.21 25.71
C PHE A 22 -1.29 -40.93 26.18
N ALA A 23 -1.14 -42.16 25.71
CA ALA A 23 0.06 -42.95 25.80
C ALA A 23 1.22 -42.27 25.05
N GLN A 24 2.36 -42.18 25.74
CA GLN A 24 3.62 -41.70 25.16
C GLN A 24 4.15 -42.70 24.11
N GLY A 25 3.91 -42.38 22.84
CA GLY A 25 4.61 -43.03 21.73
C GLY A 25 6.00 -42.43 21.60
N LYS A 26 7.03 -43.26 21.83
CA LYS A 26 8.44 -43.00 21.65
C LYS A 26 8.71 -42.72 20.16
N ALA A 27 8.74 -41.45 19.75
CA ALA A 27 9.14 -41.05 18.40
C ALA A 27 10.65 -41.17 18.25
N ALA A 28 11.07 -42.02 17.32
CA ALA A 28 12.46 -42.14 16.88
C ALA A 28 12.96 -40.81 16.31
N GLN A 29 14.03 -40.29 16.88
CA GLN A 29 14.77 -39.14 16.36
C GLN A 29 15.37 -39.51 15.01
N ALA A 30 14.88 -38.88 13.92
CA ALA A 30 15.59 -38.84 12.66
C ALA A 30 16.85 -37.96 12.83
N PRO A 31 17.99 -38.30 12.21
CA PRO A 31 19.20 -37.52 12.33
C PRO A 31 19.01 -36.13 11.71
N ALA A 32 19.23 -35.10 12.52
CA ALA A 32 19.24 -33.71 12.06
C ALA A 32 20.35 -33.55 11.01
N THR A 33 19.94 -33.40 9.77
CA THR A 33 20.82 -32.97 8.70
C THR A 33 21.27 -31.53 9.01
N LYS A 34 22.52 -31.41 9.43
CA LYS A 34 23.19 -30.14 9.69
C LYS A 34 23.19 -29.34 8.40
N ALA A 35 22.24 -28.39 8.31
CA ALA A 35 22.24 -27.42 7.23
C ALA A 35 23.58 -26.66 7.26
N ALA A 36 24.35 -26.79 6.19
CA ALA A 36 25.58 -26.01 6.02
C ALA A 36 25.18 -24.51 6.04
N PRO A 37 26.01 -23.65 6.69
CA PRO A 37 25.76 -22.23 6.63
C PRO A 37 25.86 -21.78 5.17
N THR A 38 24.72 -21.39 4.60
CA THR A 38 24.68 -20.70 3.30
C THR A 38 25.54 -19.45 3.47
N ALA A 39 26.71 -19.44 2.81
CA ALA A 39 27.59 -18.29 2.78
C ALA A 39 26.75 -17.09 2.32
N ALA A 40 26.56 -16.14 3.23
CA ALA A 40 25.93 -14.87 2.90
C ALA A 40 26.74 -14.25 1.77
N ALA A 41 26.10 -14.03 0.62
CA ALA A 41 26.73 -13.30 -0.47
C ALA A 41 27.27 -11.97 0.09
N PRO A 42 28.48 -11.53 -0.28
CA PRO A 42 29.06 -10.31 0.24
C PRO A 42 28.06 -9.17 -0.02
N ALA A 43 27.60 -8.54 1.07
CA ALA A 43 26.73 -7.37 0.99
C ALA A 43 27.50 -6.29 0.21
N MET A 44 27.05 -6.01 -1.02
CA MET A 44 27.59 -4.90 -1.78
C MET A 44 27.44 -3.63 -0.94
N PRO A 45 28.51 -2.79 -0.81
CA PRO A 45 28.40 -1.59 0.00
C PRO A 45 27.23 -0.75 -0.49
N ALA A 46 26.29 -0.45 0.39
CA ALA A 46 25.12 0.37 0.08
C ALA A 46 25.65 1.72 -0.42
N LYS A 47 25.48 2.00 -1.72
CA LYS A 47 25.85 3.28 -2.31
C LYS A 47 25.04 4.35 -1.58
N PHE A 48 25.73 5.23 -0.86
CA PHE A 48 25.08 6.34 -0.17
C PHE A 48 24.51 7.29 -1.20
N VAL A 49 23.18 7.36 -1.32
CA VAL A 49 22.48 8.25 -2.24
C VAL A 49 22.16 9.54 -1.52
N LYS A 50 22.72 10.66 -2.00
CA LYS A 50 22.37 11.99 -1.48
C LYS A 50 20.93 12.31 -1.84
N THR A 51 20.10 12.56 -0.82
CA THR A 51 18.67 12.86 -1.00
C THR A 51 18.40 14.36 -0.97
N LEU A 52 17.38 14.77 -1.72
CA LEU A 52 16.90 16.14 -1.79
C LEU A 52 16.29 16.55 -0.44
N LYS A 53 16.67 17.76 0.00
CA LYS A 53 15.98 18.51 1.07
C LYS A 53 15.38 19.76 0.46
N GLY A 54 14.11 20.05 0.73
CA GLY A 54 13.40 21.20 0.17
C GLY A 54 12.37 20.79 -0.87
N THR A 55 12.24 21.54 -1.96
CA THR A 55 11.22 21.32 -2.97
C THR A 55 11.69 20.37 -4.06
N ALA A 56 10.95 19.31 -4.31
CA ALA A 56 11.16 18.36 -5.39
C ALA A 56 10.36 18.79 -6.64
N ASP A 57 11.02 18.87 -7.80
CA ASP A 57 10.34 19.11 -9.08
C ASP A 57 9.95 17.78 -9.71
N ILE A 58 8.64 17.55 -9.82
CA ILE A 58 8.06 16.30 -10.29
C ILE A 58 7.13 16.57 -11.48
N GLN A 59 7.31 15.82 -12.55
CA GLN A 59 6.32 15.73 -13.63
C GLN A 59 5.56 14.42 -13.55
N PHE A 60 4.28 14.46 -13.92
CA PHE A 60 3.51 13.23 -14.02
C PHE A 60 2.55 13.22 -15.22
N ILE A 61 2.30 12.02 -15.72
CA ILE A 61 1.29 11.70 -16.72
C ILE A 61 0.26 10.81 -16.04
N GLN A 62 -1.00 11.20 -16.08
CA GLN A 62 -2.11 10.36 -15.66
C GLN A 62 -2.65 9.60 -16.86
N MET A 63 -2.61 8.28 -16.80
CA MET A 63 -3.28 7.44 -17.77
C MET A 63 -4.79 7.41 -17.48
N PRO A 64 -5.63 7.13 -18.50
CA PRO A 64 -7.09 6.99 -18.28
C PRO A 64 -7.39 5.94 -17.21
N SER A 65 -8.21 6.31 -16.24
CA SER A 65 -8.66 5.39 -15.19
C SER A 65 -9.62 4.34 -15.77
N LYS A 66 -9.53 3.10 -15.28
CA LYS A 66 -10.36 1.97 -15.73
C LYS A 66 -11.00 1.28 -14.53
N LYS A 67 -12.26 0.88 -14.69
CA LYS A 67 -12.90 0.00 -13.71
C LYS A 67 -12.43 -1.43 -13.93
N VAL A 68 -11.88 -2.05 -12.89
CA VAL A 68 -11.41 -3.44 -12.90
C VAL A 68 -11.97 -4.14 -11.67
N GLY A 69 -12.94 -5.02 -11.88
CA GLY A 69 -13.66 -5.66 -10.78
C GLY A 69 -14.39 -4.63 -9.90
N GLY A 70 -14.08 -4.62 -8.61
CA GLY A 70 -14.64 -3.68 -7.62
C GLY A 70 -13.85 -2.37 -7.47
N ASP A 71 -12.77 -2.17 -8.24
CA ASP A 71 -11.88 -1.03 -8.10
C ASP A 71 -11.87 -0.15 -9.36
N ILE A 72 -11.52 1.12 -9.18
CA ILE A 72 -11.04 2.00 -10.24
C ILE A 72 -9.52 2.03 -10.18
N VAL A 73 -8.90 1.69 -11.30
CA VAL A 73 -7.44 1.57 -11.41
C VAL A 73 -6.92 2.70 -12.28
N THR A 74 -5.98 3.47 -11.75
CA THR A 74 -5.29 4.56 -12.44
C THR A 74 -3.80 4.30 -12.43
N VAL A 75 -3.14 4.42 -13.58
CA VAL A 75 -1.68 4.35 -13.69
C VAL A 75 -1.13 5.75 -13.84
N LEU A 76 -0.17 6.10 -12.98
CA LEU A 76 0.58 7.35 -13.03
C LEU A 76 2.01 7.05 -13.45
N LYS A 77 2.49 7.72 -14.52
CA LYS A 77 3.91 7.77 -14.86
C LYS A 77 4.49 9.04 -14.25
N ILE A 78 5.56 8.92 -13.50
CA ILE A 78 6.12 10.01 -12.70
C ILE A 78 7.59 10.15 -13.03
N LYS A 79 8.05 11.37 -13.32
CA LYS A 79 9.46 11.70 -13.64
C LYS A 79 10.01 12.67 -12.59
N ASN A 80 11.20 12.36 -12.06
CA ASN A 80 11.93 13.26 -11.18
C ASN A 80 12.78 14.23 -12.01
N LEU A 81 12.47 15.50 -11.93
CA LEU A 81 13.27 16.57 -12.57
C LEU A 81 14.27 17.22 -11.60
N SER A 82 14.22 16.85 -10.32
CA SER A 82 15.11 17.41 -9.32
C SER A 82 16.56 16.95 -9.55
N PRO A 83 17.56 17.74 -9.14
CA PRO A 83 18.99 17.39 -9.32
C PRO A 83 19.47 16.31 -8.36
N LEU A 84 18.68 15.95 -7.35
CA LEU A 84 19.01 14.94 -6.35
C LEU A 84 17.88 13.91 -6.23
N ALA A 85 18.19 12.77 -5.59
CA ALA A 85 17.21 11.73 -5.36
C ALA A 85 16.13 12.19 -4.38
N VAL A 86 14.88 11.93 -4.70
CA VAL A 86 13.72 12.16 -3.82
C VAL A 86 13.48 10.92 -2.97
N SER A 87 13.45 11.07 -1.65
CA SER A 87 13.25 9.97 -0.72
C SER A 87 11.80 9.86 -0.27
N LEU A 88 11.29 8.63 -0.16
CA LEU A 88 9.96 8.32 0.33
C LEU A 88 8.87 9.16 -0.39
N LEU A 89 8.91 9.16 -1.71
CA LEU A 89 7.82 9.74 -2.51
C LEU A 89 6.52 8.98 -2.21
N LYS A 90 5.47 9.72 -1.88
CA LYS A 90 4.13 9.17 -1.66
C LYS A 90 3.13 9.91 -2.53
N VAL A 91 2.23 9.18 -3.15
CA VAL A 91 1.13 9.71 -3.93
C VAL A 91 -0.18 9.29 -3.29
N ASP A 92 -1.02 10.25 -2.99
CA ASP A 92 -2.37 10.05 -2.49
C ASP A 92 -3.35 10.43 -3.61
N GLU A 93 -4.28 9.52 -3.97
CA GLU A 93 -5.37 9.74 -4.91
C GLU A 93 -6.67 9.96 -4.11
N TYR A 94 -7.41 10.99 -4.46
CA TYR A 94 -8.73 11.28 -3.89
C TYR A 94 -9.77 11.31 -5.00
N TRP A 95 -10.84 10.56 -4.84
CA TRP A 95 -11.99 10.59 -5.73
C TRP A 95 -13.15 11.32 -5.08
N TYR A 96 -13.78 12.20 -5.84
CA TYR A 96 -14.84 13.08 -5.41
C TYR A 96 -16.16 12.75 -6.12
N ASP A 97 -17.27 12.99 -5.42
CA ASP A 97 -18.61 12.99 -5.98
C ASP A 97 -18.98 14.35 -6.63
N LYS A 98 -20.24 14.47 -7.07
CA LYS A 98 -20.78 15.71 -7.64
C LYS A 98 -20.84 16.86 -6.63
N SER A 99 -20.92 16.55 -5.35
CA SER A 99 -20.94 17.51 -4.25
C SER A 99 -19.54 17.93 -3.79
N ARG A 100 -18.49 17.46 -4.49
CA ARG A 100 -17.08 17.66 -4.15
C ARG A 100 -16.68 17.09 -2.78
N GLN A 101 -17.38 16.05 -2.33
CA GLN A 101 -17.01 15.29 -1.14
C GLN A 101 -16.08 14.15 -1.55
N VAL A 102 -15.04 13.89 -0.72
CA VAL A 102 -14.17 12.73 -0.92
C VAL A 102 -14.94 11.46 -0.61
N VAL A 103 -15.03 10.56 -1.59
CA VAL A 103 -15.82 9.32 -1.50
C VAL A 103 -14.92 8.10 -1.31
N THR A 104 -13.76 8.10 -1.98
CA THR A 104 -12.78 7.01 -1.93
C THR A 104 -11.41 7.53 -2.35
N GLY A 105 -10.38 6.71 -2.20
CA GLY A 105 -9.02 7.04 -2.60
C GLY A 105 -8.06 5.90 -2.35
N ASP A 106 -6.81 6.13 -2.73
CA ASP A 106 -5.69 5.22 -2.52
C ASP A 106 -4.42 6.00 -2.18
N SER A 107 -3.45 5.32 -1.58
CA SER A 107 -2.17 5.91 -1.18
C SER A 107 -1.05 4.95 -1.51
N GLN A 108 -0.13 5.37 -2.39
CA GLN A 108 0.98 4.54 -2.85
C GLN A 108 2.33 5.18 -2.49
N PRO A 109 3.10 4.57 -1.57
CA PRO A 109 4.45 5.01 -1.25
C PRO A 109 5.46 4.37 -2.21
N TYR A 110 6.39 5.18 -2.73
CA TYR A 110 7.60 4.71 -3.40
C TYR A 110 8.77 4.72 -2.42
N ARG A 111 9.18 3.55 -1.93
CA ARG A 111 10.14 3.41 -0.82
C ARG A 111 11.61 3.47 -1.24
N LYS A 112 11.89 3.35 -2.54
CA LYS A 112 13.25 3.46 -3.07
C LYS A 112 13.65 4.92 -3.26
N PRO A 113 14.94 5.27 -3.25
CA PRO A 113 15.38 6.59 -3.71
C PRO A 113 14.96 6.80 -5.16
N PHE A 114 14.19 7.84 -5.42
CA PHE A 114 13.72 8.21 -6.76
C PHE A 114 14.76 9.11 -7.40
N MET A 115 15.56 8.52 -8.31
CA MET A 115 16.77 9.16 -8.86
C MET A 115 16.44 10.31 -9.81
N PRO A 116 17.36 11.28 -9.98
CA PRO A 116 17.22 12.34 -10.98
C PRO A 116 16.99 11.76 -12.38
N GLY A 117 16.00 12.28 -13.11
CA GLY A 117 15.63 11.84 -14.45
C GLY A 117 14.91 10.47 -14.52
N GLU A 118 14.83 9.74 -13.42
CA GLU A 118 14.12 8.45 -13.37
C GLU A 118 12.63 8.63 -13.66
N ILE A 119 12.06 7.63 -14.35
CA ILE A 119 10.61 7.51 -14.56
C ILE A 119 10.13 6.26 -13.89
N ILE A 120 9.13 6.41 -13.03
CA ILE A 120 8.47 5.29 -12.34
C ILE A 120 7.00 5.23 -12.72
N GLU A 121 6.40 4.04 -12.58
CA GLU A 121 4.96 3.83 -12.71
C GLU A 121 4.39 3.44 -11.35
N LEU A 122 3.34 4.15 -10.93
CA LEU A 122 2.55 3.81 -9.75
C LEU A 122 1.14 3.48 -10.18
N THR A 123 0.61 2.38 -9.67
CA THR A 123 -0.77 1.95 -9.91
C THR A 123 -1.60 2.23 -8.67
N MET A 124 -2.55 3.16 -8.81
CA MET A 124 -3.53 3.48 -7.78
C MET A 124 -4.74 2.55 -7.92
N LYS A 125 -5.28 2.04 -6.81
CA LYS A 125 -6.44 1.15 -6.77
C LYS A 125 -7.43 1.65 -5.73
N SER A 126 -8.37 2.46 -6.16
CA SER A 126 -9.41 3.01 -5.28
C SER A 126 -10.69 2.19 -5.40
N PRO A 127 -11.38 1.82 -4.31
CA PRO A 127 -12.67 1.14 -4.38
C PRO A 127 -13.66 1.93 -5.25
N TYR A 128 -14.29 1.25 -6.22
CA TYR A 128 -15.25 1.89 -7.11
C TYR A 128 -16.54 2.27 -6.37
N LYS A 129 -17.01 3.49 -6.60
CA LYS A 129 -18.30 3.99 -6.16
C LYS A 129 -19.06 4.57 -7.38
N PRO A 130 -20.39 4.43 -7.48
CA PRO A 130 -21.14 4.89 -8.65
C PRO A 130 -21.11 6.41 -8.86
N ASP A 131 -20.86 7.18 -7.81
CA ASP A 131 -20.95 8.65 -7.81
C ASP A 131 -19.60 9.35 -8.08
N LEU A 132 -18.57 8.61 -8.49
CA LEU A 132 -17.26 9.19 -8.79
C LEU A 132 -17.32 10.08 -10.02
N THR A 133 -16.86 11.34 -9.87
CA THR A 133 -16.86 12.34 -10.95
C THR A 133 -15.49 12.85 -11.33
N MET A 134 -14.60 13.05 -10.36
CA MET A 134 -13.25 13.57 -10.60
C MET A 134 -12.26 13.01 -9.59
N SER A 135 -10.99 12.95 -10.00
CA SER A 135 -9.87 12.58 -9.12
C SER A 135 -8.88 13.72 -8.99
N GLN A 136 -8.24 13.78 -7.82
CA GLN A 136 -7.11 14.66 -7.53
C GLN A 136 -5.96 13.85 -6.93
N TYR A 137 -4.75 14.36 -7.12
CA TYR A 137 -3.53 13.73 -6.63
C TYR A 137 -2.77 14.69 -5.74
N GLN A 138 -2.31 14.18 -4.61
CA GLN A 138 -1.39 14.87 -3.72
C GLN A 138 -0.07 14.10 -3.68
N PHE A 139 1.03 14.81 -3.89
CA PHE A 139 2.37 14.26 -3.82
C PHE A 139 3.08 14.80 -2.60
N SER A 140 3.79 13.94 -1.91
CA SER A 140 4.62 14.31 -0.76
C SER A 140 5.92 13.51 -0.75
N HIS A 141 6.96 14.01 -0.09
CA HIS A 141 8.21 13.29 0.12
C HIS A 141 8.82 13.67 1.47
N ALA A 142 9.76 12.84 1.96
CA ALA A 142 10.33 13.02 3.30
C ALA A 142 11.22 14.27 3.45
N GLY A 143 11.69 14.85 2.34
CA GLY A 143 12.63 15.98 2.35
C GLY A 143 11.97 17.36 2.33
N GLY A 144 10.65 17.48 2.10
CA GLY A 144 9.98 18.78 2.00
C GLY A 144 8.75 18.78 1.10
N HIS A 145 8.64 19.76 0.22
CA HIS A 145 7.48 19.98 -0.64
C HIS A 145 7.67 19.41 -2.04
N VAL A 146 6.58 19.25 -2.79
CA VAL A 146 6.60 18.84 -4.18
C VAL A 146 6.03 19.96 -5.04
N ASN A 147 6.82 20.42 -6.02
CA ASN A 147 6.37 21.25 -7.13
C ASN A 147 5.93 20.32 -8.25
N LEU A 148 4.62 20.19 -8.43
CA LEU A 148 4.00 19.17 -9.28
C LEU A 148 3.54 19.77 -10.61
N LYS A 149 3.94 19.15 -11.73
CA LYS A 149 3.48 19.52 -13.06
C LYS A 149 2.88 18.34 -13.80
N ARG A 150 1.57 18.42 -14.12
CA ARG A 150 0.94 17.45 -15.02
C ARG A 150 1.31 17.75 -16.47
N VAL A 151 1.74 16.71 -17.20
CA VAL A 151 2.12 16.80 -18.61
C VAL A 151 1.43 15.70 -19.42
N LYS A 152 1.34 15.87 -20.73
CA LYS A 152 0.81 14.84 -21.65
C LYS A 152 1.91 13.89 -22.13
N LYS A 153 3.16 14.33 -22.12
CA LYS A 153 4.35 13.59 -22.56
C LYS A 153 5.54 14.09 -21.75
N PHE A 154 6.50 13.22 -21.47
CA PHE A 154 7.82 13.62 -20.97
C PHE A 154 8.73 13.99 -22.13
N ASP A 155 9.51 15.02 -21.92
CA ASP A 155 10.60 15.44 -22.80
C ASP A 155 11.85 14.61 -22.54
#